data_f9ebf3f96a5ddb952f4602bc0591a1b8
#
_entry.id   f9ebf3f96a5ddb952f4602bc0591a1b8
#
_cell.length_a   1.000
_cell.length_b   1.000
_cell.length_c   1.000
_cell.angle_alpha   90.00
_cell.angle_beta   90.00
_cell.angle_gamma   90.00
#
_symmetry.space_group_name_H-M   'P 1'
#
loop_
_entity.id
_entity.type
_entity.pdbx_description
1 polymer ?
#
loop_
_entity_poly.entity_id
_entity_poly.type
_entity_poly.pdbx_seq_one_letter_code
_entity_poly.pdbx_strand_id
1 'polypeptide(L)'
;IDDSGADSYSLYLDWLTRVYNNQTHYAVAIGNGGHGYGTVKVPGAAQGIFSVGAFSSRTNDLWGQSAPWNNRGPNIVGRMDPDIVAVGWSASGDIPLNLRDNGNSATTTWGGTSLATPITAGLLALVEEAWLEKKGVYPDSQEFRDFILSTADDRGYDPFVQGGGWLNASRATATIDGHSGSWSVSPSQWNSGTFEGQHRDANINVLNKGESQQFELEFTNTGDTDLILDLEPTTHEPLKH
;
A
#
# COMPACT_ATOMS: atom_id res chain seq x y z
N ILE A 1 -22.00 -2.34 2.24
CA ILE A 1 -20.99 -1.28 2.31
C ILE A 1 -20.35 -1.28 0.95
N ASP A 2 -20.37 -0.12 0.27
CA ASP A 2 -19.75 0.03 -1.03
C ASP A 2 -18.22 0.12 -0.84
N ASP A 3 -17.50 -0.83 -1.40
CA ASP A 3 -16.03 -0.89 -1.40
C ASP A 3 -15.45 -0.76 -2.82
N SER A 4 -16.27 -0.29 -3.76
CA SER A 4 -15.88 -0.09 -5.15
C SER A 4 -14.93 1.10 -5.35
N GLY A 5 -14.84 2.00 -4.37
CA GLY A 5 -14.19 3.30 -4.52
C GLY A 5 -15.05 4.33 -5.27
N ALA A 6 -16.32 4.00 -5.56
CA ALA A 6 -17.28 4.93 -6.19
C ALA A 6 -18.17 5.65 -5.17
N ASP A 7 -17.95 5.44 -3.88
CA ASP A 7 -18.62 6.21 -2.84
C ASP A 7 -18.12 7.66 -2.78
N SER A 8 -18.90 8.53 -2.16
CA SER A 8 -18.62 9.98 -2.15
C SER A 8 -17.30 10.35 -1.47
N TYR A 9 -16.87 9.60 -0.45
CA TYR A 9 -15.61 9.88 0.24
C TYR A 9 -14.40 9.43 -0.59
N SER A 10 -14.48 8.26 -1.19
CA SER A 10 -13.42 7.76 -2.09
C SER A 10 -13.28 8.66 -3.32
N LEU A 11 -14.38 9.03 -3.96
CA LEU A 11 -14.37 9.96 -5.10
C LEU A 11 -13.85 11.36 -4.72
N TYR A 12 -14.14 11.83 -3.50
CA TYR A 12 -13.62 13.10 -3.02
C TYR A 12 -12.09 13.04 -2.81
N LEU A 13 -11.58 11.96 -2.22
CA LEU A 13 -10.14 11.76 -2.09
C LEU A 13 -9.44 11.65 -3.46
N ASP A 14 -10.03 10.95 -4.39
CA ASP A 14 -9.52 10.85 -5.75
C ASP A 14 -9.49 12.22 -6.46
N TRP A 15 -10.51 13.04 -6.25
CA TRP A 15 -10.52 14.40 -6.76
C TRP A 15 -9.44 15.26 -6.09
N LEU A 16 -9.27 15.14 -4.77
CA LEU A 16 -8.22 15.88 -4.05
C LEU A 16 -6.82 15.56 -4.61
N THR A 17 -6.51 14.29 -4.83
CA THR A 17 -5.18 13.82 -5.24
C THR A 17 -4.89 13.98 -6.71
N ARG A 18 -5.92 14.01 -7.57
CA ARG A 18 -5.75 14.00 -9.02
C ARG A 18 -6.06 15.32 -9.69
N VAL A 19 -6.95 16.11 -9.09
CA VAL A 19 -7.49 17.33 -9.70
C VAL A 19 -7.14 18.57 -8.90
N TYR A 20 -7.38 18.53 -7.58
CA TYR A 20 -7.19 19.71 -6.73
C TYR A 20 -5.72 19.95 -6.39
N ASN A 21 -5.01 18.93 -5.91
CA ASN A 21 -3.58 19.01 -5.62
C ASN A 21 -2.94 17.62 -5.73
N ASN A 22 -2.31 17.36 -6.86
CA ASN A 22 -1.63 16.09 -7.15
C ASN A 22 -0.28 15.93 -6.41
N GLN A 23 0.12 16.90 -5.62
CA GLN A 23 1.34 16.84 -4.79
C GLN A 23 1.03 16.54 -3.32
N THR A 24 -0.21 16.26 -2.97
CA THR A 24 -0.59 15.87 -1.62
C THR A 24 -0.88 14.37 -1.57
N HIS A 25 -0.21 13.68 -0.66
CA HIS A 25 -0.31 12.24 -0.49
C HIS A 25 -1.13 11.91 0.75
N TYR A 26 -2.10 11.04 0.61
CA TYR A 26 -2.99 10.61 1.68
C TYR A 26 -2.74 9.16 2.03
N ALA A 27 -2.53 8.86 3.31
CA ALA A 27 -2.54 7.51 3.83
C ALA A 27 -3.88 7.24 4.50
N VAL A 28 -4.52 6.12 4.18
CA VAL A 28 -5.86 5.77 4.65
C VAL A 28 -5.90 4.32 5.10
N ALA A 29 -6.46 4.08 6.27
CA ALA A 29 -6.60 2.74 6.83
C ALA A 29 -7.55 1.86 6.01
N ILE A 30 -7.11 0.65 5.65
CA ILE A 30 -7.94 -0.30 4.90
C ILE A 30 -9.08 -0.92 5.73
N GLY A 31 -8.94 -0.93 7.06
CA GLY A 31 -9.94 -1.44 8.02
C GLY A 31 -9.48 -2.67 8.82
N ASN A 32 -10.23 -2.98 9.88
CA ASN A 32 -9.88 -3.97 10.90
C ASN A 32 -10.96 -5.05 11.08
N GLY A 33 -11.75 -5.32 10.08
CA GLY A 33 -12.93 -6.20 10.21
C GLY A 33 -12.85 -7.52 9.48
N GLY A 34 -11.69 -7.85 8.90
CA GLY A 34 -11.60 -8.98 8.01
C GLY A 34 -10.61 -10.04 8.43
N HIS A 35 -10.93 -11.28 8.08
CA HIS A 35 -9.92 -12.28 7.80
C HIS A 35 -10.04 -12.77 6.36
N GLY A 36 -11.10 -12.38 5.67
CA GLY A 36 -11.39 -12.81 4.30
C GLY A 36 -10.94 -11.79 3.28
N TYR A 37 -10.88 -12.23 2.05
CA TYR A 37 -10.75 -11.37 0.88
C TYR A 37 -12.03 -10.58 0.64
N GLY A 38 -11.92 -9.44 -0.05
CA GLY A 38 -13.07 -8.59 -0.35
C GLY A 38 -13.60 -7.83 0.87
N THR A 39 -12.73 -7.46 1.80
CA THR A 39 -13.12 -6.80 3.05
C THR A 39 -12.69 -5.34 3.17
N VAL A 40 -12.18 -4.75 2.09
CA VAL A 40 -11.77 -3.34 2.02
C VAL A 40 -12.87 -2.43 2.56
N LYS A 41 -12.50 -1.37 3.27
CA LYS A 41 -13.44 -0.39 3.83
C LYS A 41 -13.26 0.98 3.21
N VAL A 42 -14.38 1.65 3.00
CA VAL A 42 -14.43 3.05 2.61
C VAL A 42 -13.79 3.91 3.72
N PRO A 43 -12.97 4.92 3.39
CA PRO A 43 -12.54 5.32 2.05
C PRO A 43 -11.22 4.70 1.59
N GLY A 44 -10.76 3.61 2.20
CA GLY A 44 -9.55 2.88 1.82
C GLY A 44 -9.58 2.30 0.40
N ALA A 45 -10.78 2.27 -0.23
CA ALA A 45 -10.96 1.86 -1.62
C ALA A 45 -10.73 2.99 -2.65
N ALA A 46 -10.37 4.21 -2.22
CA ALA A 46 -10.04 5.30 -3.14
C ALA A 46 -8.76 5.00 -3.92
N GLN A 47 -8.67 5.47 -5.15
CA GLN A 47 -7.54 5.13 -6.03
C GLN A 47 -6.34 6.07 -5.90
N GLY A 48 -6.55 7.30 -5.46
CA GLY A 48 -5.52 8.34 -5.40
C GLY A 48 -4.74 8.39 -4.09
N ILE A 49 -4.95 7.43 -3.20
CA ILE A 49 -4.38 7.40 -1.85
C ILE A 49 -3.43 6.20 -1.69
N PHE A 50 -2.76 6.13 -0.55
CA PHE A 50 -2.15 4.91 -0.04
C PHE A 50 -3.13 4.22 0.91
N SER A 51 -3.72 3.12 0.51
CA SER A 51 -4.48 2.25 1.40
C SER A 51 -3.51 1.40 2.23
N VAL A 52 -3.65 1.48 3.57
CA VAL A 52 -2.64 0.97 4.49
C VAL A 52 -3.16 -0.22 5.28
N GLY A 53 -2.46 -1.35 5.14
CA GLY A 53 -2.67 -2.54 5.94
C GLY A 53 -1.75 -2.63 7.16
N ALA A 54 -2.09 -3.52 8.09
CA ALA A 54 -1.42 -3.67 9.37
C ALA A 54 -0.69 -5.01 9.50
N PHE A 55 0.61 -4.93 9.79
CA PHE A 55 1.45 -6.09 10.07
C PHE A 55 2.06 -6.01 11.47
N SER A 56 2.55 -7.12 11.97
CA SER A 56 3.09 -7.23 13.33
C SER A 56 4.51 -6.68 13.44
N SER A 57 4.75 -5.88 14.48
CA SER A 57 6.08 -5.40 14.87
C SER A 57 6.78 -6.28 15.91
N ARG A 58 6.15 -7.35 16.33
CA ARG A 58 6.71 -8.16 17.42
C ARG A 58 7.96 -8.93 16.99
N THR A 59 8.94 -8.90 17.87
CA THR A 59 10.25 -9.58 17.72
C THR A 59 10.21 -11.08 17.97
N ASN A 60 9.07 -11.63 18.32
CA ASN A 60 8.83 -13.07 18.36
C ASN A 60 8.41 -13.58 16.98
N ASP A 61 8.04 -14.83 16.87
CA ASP A 61 7.69 -15.54 15.63
C ASP A 61 6.62 -14.85 14.74
N LEU A 62 6.09 -13.72 15.17
CA LEU A 62 5.05 -12.94 14.45
C LEU A 62 5.58 -11.71 13.71
N TRP A 63 6.90 -11.47 13.73
CA TRP A 63 7.48 -10.32 13.04
C TRP A 63 7.12 -10.31 11.54
N GLY A 64 6.55 -9.21 11.09
CA GLY A 64 6.19 -9.04 9.67
C GLY A 64 5.05 -9.91 9.19
N GLN A 65 4.28 -10.52 10.08
CA GLN A 65 3.06 -11.25 9.72
C GLN A 65 1.88 -10.29 9.61
N SER A 66 0.99 -10.58 8.66
CA SER A 66 -0.28 -9.86 8.53
C SER A 66 -1.09 -10.00 9.82
N ALA A 67 -1.63 -8.89 10.31
CA ALA A 67 -2.57 -8.94 11.43
C ALA A 67 -3.82 -9.76 11.05
N PRO A 68 -4.31 -10.65 11.94
CA PRO A 68 -5.40 -11.55 11.60
C PRO A 68 -6.72 -10.82 11.28
N TRP A 69 -6.87 -9.61 11.77
CA TRP A 69 -8.03 -8.75 11.55
C TRP A 69 -7.81 -7.73 10.41
N ASN A 70 -6.65 -7.71 9.77
CA ASN A 70 -6.37 -6.82 8.66
C ASN A 70 -7.33 -7.09 7.49
N ASN A 71 -7.97 -6.04 6.98
CA ASN A 71 -8.79 -6.16 5.78
C ASN A 71 -7.92 -6.48 4.56
N ARG A 72 -8.53 -7.10 3.56
CA ARG A 72 -7.83 -7.58 2.37
C ARG A 72 -8.64 -7.28 1.12
N GLY A 73 -7.93 -7.00 0.04
CA GLY A 73 -8.53 -6.96 -1.27
C GLY A 73 -8.98 -8.36 -1.77
N PRO A 74 -9.36 -8.45 -3.02
CA PRO A 74 -9.61 -7.29 -3.88
C PRO A 74 -10.81 -6.48 -3.37
N ASN A 75 -10.92 -5.22 -3.81
CA ASN A 75 -12.21 -4.55 -3.68
C ASN A 75 -13.23 -5.15 -4.67
N ILE A 76 -14.49 -4.72 -4.63
CA ILE A 76 -15.56 -5.31 -5.45
C ILE A 76 -15.32 -5.17 -6.97
N VAL A 77 -14.47 -4.25 -7.40
CA VAL A 77 -14.09 -4.08 -8.80
C VAL A 77 -12.76 -4.77 -9.15
N GLY A 78 -12.23 -5.59 -8.27
CA GLY A 78 -11.05 -6.42 -8.51
C GLY A 78 -9.71 -5.71 -8.30
N ARG A 79 -9.69 -4.49 -7.73
CA ARG A 79 -8.47 -3.72 -7.51
C ARG A 79 -7.68 -4.26 -6.31
N MET A 80 -6.37 -4.16 -6.40
CA MET A 80 -5.45 -4.49 -5.31
C MET A 80 -5.56 -3.48 -4.18
N ASP A 81 -5.86 -3.97 -2.99
CA ASP A 81 -5.83 -3.27 -1.72
C ASP A 81 -5.36 -4.24 -0.62
N PRO A 82 -4.55 -3.84 0.35
CA PRO A 82 -3.94 -2.51 0.54
C PRO A 82 -2.91 -2.19 -0.55
N ASP A 83 -2.51 -0.91 -0.63
CA ASP A 83 -1.36 -0.51 -1.46
C ASP A 83 -0.04 -0.86 -0.79
N ILE A 84 0.02 -0.66 0.53
CA ILE A 84 1.23 -0.86 1.33
C ILE A 84 0.87 -1.33 2.74
N VAL A 85 1.81 -1.96 3.42
CA VAL A 85 1.63 -2.36 4.82
C VAL A 85 2.71 -1.76 5.70
N ALA A 86 2.33 -1.51 6.96
CA ALA A 86 3.23 -0.98 7.98
C ALA A 86 2.92 -1.61 9.35
N VAL A 87 3.68 -1.21 10.35
CA VAL A 87 3.44 -1.65 11.73
C VAL A 87 2.06 -1.21 12.20
N GLY A 88 1.21 -2.15 12.50
CA GLY A 88 -0.14 -1.88 12.99
C GLY A 88 -0.62 -2.90 14.03
N TRP A 89 0.22 -3.85 14.40
CA TRP A 89 -0.13 -4.87 15.38
C TRP A 89 0.91 -4.99 16.48
N SER A 90 0.46 -4.96 17.73
CA SER A 90 1.29 -5.09 18.93
C SER A 90 2.38 -4.03 19.07
N ALA A 91 2.11 -2.81 18.65
CA ALA A 91 2.99 -1.68 18.92
C ALA A 91 2.59 -0.96 20.21
N SER A 92 3.56 -0.38 20.87
CA SER A 92 3.35 0.45 22.05
C SER A 92 3.31 1.92 21.65
N GLY A 93 2.40 2.66 22.22
CA GLY A 93 2.26 4.10 21.99
C GLY A 93 1.73 4.80 23.24
N ASP A 94 1.90 6.11 23.25
CA ASP A 94 1.40 6.95 24.33
C ASP A 94 -0.13 7.02 24.31
N ILE A 95 -0.70 7.15 25.48
CA ILE A 95 -2.14 7.37 25.65
C ILE A 95 -2.44 8.76 26.18
N PRO A 96 -3.56 9.36 25.79
CA PRO A 96 -4.00 10.63 26.37
C PRO A 96 -4.11 10.54 27.90
N LEU A 97 -3.71 11.60 28.59
CA LEU A 97 -3.70 11.62 30.05
C LEU A 97 -5.05 11.34 30.69
N ASN A 98 -6.14 11.73 30.03
CA ASN A 98 -7.51 11.49 30.50
C ASN A 98 -7.97 10.02 30.32
N LEU A 99 -7.24 9.23 29.54
CA LEU A 99 -7.51 7.81 29.36
C LEU A 99 -6.58 6.92 30.21
N ARG A 100 -5.68 7.55 30.99
CA ARG A 100 -4.88 6.80 31.97
C ARG A 100 -5.80 6.21 33.02
N ASP A 101 -5.95 4.91 32.96
CA ASP A 101 -6.58 4.16 34.04
C ASP A 101 -5.65 4.20 35.25
N ASN A 102 -6.14 4.05 36.48
CA ASN A 102 -5.44 4.14 37.76
C ASN A 102 -4.03 3.52 37.80
N GLY A 103 -3.52 3.13 36.66
CA GLY A 103 -2.17 2.66 36.41
C GLY A 103 -1.20 3.80 36.14
N ASN A 104 0.04 3.55 36.41
CA ASN A 104 1.12 4.53 36.28
C ASN A 104 1.74 4.59 34.87
N SER A 105 1.18 3.88 33.90
CA SER A 105 1.72 3.85 32.56
C SER A 105 1.11 4.96 31.68
N ALA A 106 1.95 5.72 31.01
CA ALA A 106 1.57 6.67 29.97
C ALA A 106 1.49 6.00 28.58
N THR A 107 1.85 4.73 28.49
CA THR A 107 1.89 3.95 27.25
C THR A 107 1.02 2.72 27.34
N THR A 108 0.47 2.32 26.22
CA THR A 108 -0.25 1.04 26.09
C THR A 108 0.16 0.33 24.81
N THR A 109 0.00 -0.98 24.79
CA THR A 109 0.15 -1.77 23.56
C THR A 109 -1.22 -1.86 22.90
N TRP A 110 -1.29 -1.51 21.63
CA TRP A 110 -2.51 -1.53 20.84
C TRP A 110 -2.25 -1.92 19.40
N GLY A 111 -3.30 -1.99 18.58
CA GLY A 111 -3.19 -2.35 17.18
C GLY A 111 -4.40 -1.86 16.39
N GLY A 112 -4.20 -1.78 15.10
CA GLY A 112 -5.19 -1.34 14.13
C GLY A 112 -4.50 -0.88 12.85
N THR A 113 -5.17 -0.95 11.73
CA THR A 113 -4.74 -0.23 10.53
C THR A 113 -4.69 1.28 10.79
N SER A 114 -5.46 1.74 11.78
CA SER A 114 -5.38 3.12 12.32
C SER A 114 -4.06 3.45 13.01
N LEU A 115 -3.25 2.46 13.41
CA LEU A 115 -1.88 2.65 13.90
C LEU A 115 -0.89 2.62 12.74
N ALA A 116 -1.06 1.71 11.79
CA ALA A 116 -0.20 1.60 10.61
C ALA A 116 -0.26 2.87 9.74
N THR A 117 -1.42 3.48 9.62
CA THR A 117 -1.66 4.65 8.77
C THR A 117 -0.82 5.88 9.16
N PRO A 118 -0.80 6.38 10.41
CA PRO A 118 0.05 7.51 10.77
C PRO A 118 1.54 7.19 10.71
N ILE A 119 1.94 5.95 10.97
CA ILE A 119 3.33 5.51 10.78
C ILE A 119 3.69 5.61 9.29
N THR A 120 2.83 5.13 8.41
CA THR A 120 3.00 5.28 6.96
C THR A 120 3.09 6.76 6.58
N ALA A 121 2.17 7.60 7.04
CA ALA A 121 2.19 9.03 6.73
C ALA A 121 3.51 9.70 7.17
N GLY A 122 4.02 9.37 8.35
CA GLY A 122 5.31 9.87 8.83
C GLY A 122 6.49 9.38 7.97
N LEU A 123 6.49 8.12 7.54
CA LEU A 123 7.53 7.59 6.67
C LEU A 123 7.46 8.18 5.25
N LEU A 124 6.25 8.39 4.71
CA LEU A 124 6.07 9.07 3.43
C LEU A 124 6.60 10.50 3.48
N ALA A 125 6.35 11.25 4.56
CA ALA A 125 6.86 12.62 4.73
C ALA A 125 8.39 12.66 4.73
N LEU A 126 9.07 11.69 5.37
CA LEU A 126 10.54 11.59 5.33
C LEU A 126 11.07 11.30 3.92
N VAL A 127 10.40 10.43 3.18
CA VAL A 127 10.80 10.12 1.80
C VAL A 127 10.53 11.30 0.87
N GLU A 128 9.43 12.01 1.07
CA GLU A 128 9.09 13.21 0.30
C GLU A 128 10.07 14.36 0.57
N GLU A 129 10.52 14.54 1.82
CA GLU A 129 11.58 15.48 2.16
C GLU A 129 12.88 15.18 1.40
N ALA A 130 13.33 13.91 1.44
CA ALA A 130 14.52 13.48 0.69
C ALA A 130 14.35 13.67 -0.82
N TRP A 131 13.15 13.40 -1.34
CA TRP A 131 12.83 13.63 -2.75
C TRP A 131 12.96 15.10 -3.12
N LEU A 132 12.34 16.00 -2.31
CA LEU A 132 12.40 17.43 -2.53
C LEU A 132 13.83 17.99 -2.46
N GLU A 133 14.62 17.51 -1.49
CA GLU A 133 16.04 17.89 -1.38
C GLU A 133 16.85 17.47 -2.61
N LYS A 134 16.61 16.28 -3.15
CA LYS A 134 17.35 15.75 -4.29
C LYS A 134 16.88 16.29 -5.64
N LYS A 135 15.57 16.33 -5.86
CA LYS A 135 14.96 16.67 -7.16
C LYS A 135 14.56 18.14 -7.27
N GLY A 136 14.40 18.86 -6.15
CA GLY A 136 14.00 20.27 -6.11
C GLY A 136 12.54 20.55 -6.41
N VAL A 137 11.73 19.49 -6.57
CA VAL A 137 10.29 19.55 -6.86
C VAL A 137 9.57 18.46 -6.08
N TYR A 138 8.32 18.71 -5.72
CA TYR A 138 7.46 17.68 -5.14
C TYR A 138 7.08 16.64 -6.20
N PRO A 139 7.07 15.35 -5.86
CA PRO A 139 6.57 14.34 -6.78
C PRO A 139 5.05 14.47 -6.97
N ASP A 140 4.55 14.11 -8.13
CA ASP A 140 3.12 13.92 -8.26
C ASP A 140 2.66 12.61 -7.57
N SER A 141 1.38 12.52 -7.29
CA SER A 141 0.83 11.41 -6.50
C SER A 141 1.02 10.05 -7.15
N GLN A 142 1.05 9.97 -8.49
CA GLN A 142 1.28 8.70 -9.19
C GLN A 142 2.75 8.32 -9.17
N GLU A 143 3.62 9.24 -9.50
CA GLU A 143 5.08 9.02 -9.50
C GLU A 143 5.55 8.61 -8.10
N PHE A 144 5.08 9.31 -7.07
CA PHE A 144 5.45 8.99 -5.69
C PHE A 144 4.92 7.63 -5.24
N ARG A 145 3.68 7.30 -5.62
CA ARG A 145 3.11 6.01 -5.30
C ARG A 145 3.89 4.87 -5.94
N ASP A 146 4.17 4.95 -7.24
CA ASP A 146 4.93 3.93 -7.97
C ASP A 146 6.34 3.77 -7.37
N PHE A 147 6.98 4.87 -7.02
CA PHE A 147 8.27 4.88 -6.34
C PHE A 147 8.21 4.18 -4.97
N ILE A 148 7.26 4.51 -4.11
CA ILE A 148 7.10 3.89 -2.79
C ILE A 148 6.84 2.39 -2.92
N LEU A 149 5.97 1.97 -3.82
CA LEU A 149 5.67 0.55 -4.04
C LEU A 149 6.89 -0.22 -4.56
N SER A 150 7.67 0.38 -5.47
CA SER A 150 8.90 -0.25 -6.01
C SER A 150 10.02 -0.41 -4.97
N THR A 151 9.99 0.38 -3.91
CA THR A 151 10.98 0.34 -2.82
C THR A 151 10.51 -0.39 -1.56
N ALA A 152 9.30 -0.92 -1.57
CA ALA A 152 8.77 -1.71 -0.47
C ALA A 152 9.43 -3.10 -0.37
N ASP A 153 9.37 -3.70 0.82
CA ASP A 153 9.88 -5.05 1.06
C ASP A 153 8.77 -6.09 0.88
N ASP A 154 8.94 -6.98 -0.06
CA ASP A 154 8.06 -8.13 -0.20
C ASP A 154 8.11 -9.00 1.07
N ARG A 155 6.93 -9.33 1.61
CA ARG A 155 6.76 -10.16 2.80
C ARG A 155 6.29 -11.58 2.47
N GLY A 156 6.20 -11.93 1.19
CA GLY A 156 5.79 -13.24 0.72
C GLY A 156 4.28 -13.50 0.78
N TYR A 157 3.46 -12.47 1.02
CA TYR A 157 2.01 -12.56 0.93
C TYR A 157 1.54 -12.21 -0.48
N ASP A 158 0.32 -12.64 -0.82
CA ASP A 158 -0.29 -12.18 -2.06
C ASP A 158 -0.59 -10.67 -2.05
N PRO A 159 -0.73 -10.04 -3.22
CA PRO A 159 -0.93 -8.59 -3.31
C PRO A 159 -2.19 -8.06 -2.60
N PHE A 160 -3.22 -8.91 -2.40
CA PHE A 160 -4.43 -8.50 -1.68
C PHE A 160 -4.25 -8.45 -0.17
N VAL A 161 -3.13 -8.96 0.34
CA VAL A 161 -2.79 -8.95 1.77
C VAL A 161 -1.74 -7.89 2.07
N GLN A 162 -0.73 -7.73 1.20
CA GLN A 162 0.42 -6.87 1.47
C GLN A 162 0.55 -5.66 0.54
N GLY A 163 -0.19 -5.63 -0.59
CA GLY A 163 0.04 -4.63 -1.63
C GLY A 163 1.43 -4.78 -2.25
N GLY A 164 2.14 -3.67 -2.40
CA GLY A 164 3.55 -3.65 -2.78
C GLY A 164 4.49 -4.20 -1.73
N GLY A 165 4.02 -4.37 -0.50
CA GLY A 165 4.81 -4.92 0.60
C GLY A 165 4.93 -4.00 1.82
N TRP A 166 5.91 -4.27 2.65
CA TRP A 166 6.23 -3.48 3.84
C TRP A 166 6.97 -2.19 3.46
N LEU A 167 6.43 -1.06 3.86
CA LEU A 167 7.04 0.25 3.60
C LEU A 167 8.47 0.32 4.17
N ASN A 168 9.44 0.60 3.30
CA ASN A 168 10.84 0.71 3.64
C ASN A 168 11.39 2.10 3.29
N ALA A 169 11.24 3.05 4.22
CA ALA A 169 11.74 4.42 4.02
C ALA A 169 13.26 4.48 3.85
N SER A 170 14.01 3.59 4.49
CA SER A 170 15.48 3.54 4.35
C SER A 170 15.89 3.15 2.93
N ARG A 171 15.22 2.16 2.32
CA ARG A 171 15.46 1.82 0.92
C ARG A 171 15.02 2.94 -0.01
N ALA A 172 13.86 3.54 0.25
CA ALA A 172 13.35 4.64 -0.56
C ALA A 172 14.31 5.84 -0.56
N THR A 173 14.78 6.29 0.60
CA THR A 173 15.75 7.38 0.68
C THR A 173 17.10 7.03 0.05
N ALA A 174 17.62 5.81 0.29
CA ALA A 174 18.84 5.34 -0.35
C ALA A 174 18.72 5.29 -1.89
N THR A 175 17.54 4.96 -2.40
CA THR A 175 17.25 4.98 -3.85
C THR A 175 17.26 6.40 -4.39
N ILE A 176 16.66 7.36 -3.68
CA ILE A 176 16.70 8.79 -4.03
C ILE A 176 18.14 9.30 -4.09
N ASP A 177 18.99 8.86 -3.18
CA ASP A 177 20.40 9.22 -3.13
C ASP A 177 21.26 8.52 -4.19
N GLY A 178 20.69 7.59 -4.95
CA GLY A 178 21.40 6.84 -6.00
C GLY A 178 22.18 5.62 -5.47
N HIS A 179 21.94 5.17 -4.25
CA HIS A 179 22.56 3.97 -3.67
C HIS A 179 21.85 2.67 -4.04
N SER A 180 20.67 2.76 -4.61
CA SER A 180 19.82 1.64 -4.99
C SER A 180 19.04 2.00 -6.25
N GLY A 181 18.72 1.01 -7.08
CA GLY A 181 17.93 1.24 -8.29
C GLY A 181 16.44 1.42 -7.99
N SER A 182 15.78 2.20 -8.83
CA SER A 182 14.33 2.30 -8.86
C SER A 182 13.79 2.05 -10.25
N TRP A 183 12.55 1.59 -10.32
CA TRP A 183 11.91 1.29 -11.60
C TRP A 183 10.41 1.60 -11.55
N SER A 184 9.86 1.83 -12.69
CA SER A 184 8.41 1.87 -12.91
C SER A 184 8.00 0.83 -13.94
N VAL A 185 6.74 0.44 -13.92
CA VAL A 185 6.14 -0.48 -14.89
C VAL A 185 4.99 0.20 -15.62
N SER A 186 4.94 -0.01 -16.94
CA SER A 186 3.83 0.48 -17.76
C SER A 186 3.25 -0.68 -18.59
N PRO A 187 1.93 -0.81 -18.68
CA PRO A 187 0.94 -0.02 -17.92
C PRO A 187 0.94 -0.44 -16.45
N SER A 188 0.81 0.55 -15.55
CA SER A 188 0.55 0.31 -14.14
C SER A 188 -0.93 0.07 -13.84
N GLN A 189 -1.74 0.14 -14.88
CA GLN A 189 -3.19 -0.02 -14.84
C GLN A 189 -3.63 -0.91 -16.00
N TRP A 190 -4.50 -1.87 -15.72
CA TRP A 190 -5.16 -2.66 -16.76
C TRP A 190 -6.53 -3.12 -16.32
N ASN A 191 -7.34 -3.51 -17.28
CA ASN A 191 -8.68 -4.01 -17.04
C ASN A 191 -8.67 -5.53 -16.95
N SER A 192 -9.48 -6.07 -16.06
CA SER A 192 -9.71 -7.51 -15.97
C SER A 192 -10.90 -7.90 -16.85
N GLY A 193 -10.64 -8.73 -17.85
CA GLY A 193 -11.72 -9.31 -18.69
C GLY A 193 -12.55 -8.25 -19.39
N THR A 194 -13.87 -8.32 -19.24
CA THR A 194 -14.86 -7.43 -19.87
C THR A 194 -15.17 -6.18 -19.05
N PHE A 195 -14.48 -5.94 -17.95
CA PHE A 195 -14.71 -4.76 -17.13
C PHE A 195 -14.25 -3.49 -17.85
N GLU A 196 -15.19 -2.58 -18.09
CA GLU A 196 -14.90 -1.29 -18.68
C GLU A 196 -14.57 -0.28 -17.57
N GLY A 197 -13.31 0.07 -17.46
CA GLY A 197 -12.83 1.03 -16.49
C GLY A 197 -11.30 0.98 -16.39
N GLN A 198 -10.68 2.06 -15.99
CA GLN A 198 -9.26 2.08 -15.72
C GLN A 198 -9.03 2.00 -14.22
N HIS A 199 -8.34 0.97 -13.78
CA HIS A 199 -7.88 0.81 -12.42
C HIS A 199 -6.38 1.03 -12.37
N ARG A 200 -5.94 1.61 -11.29
CA ARG A 200 -4.56 2.01 -11.08
C ARG A 200 -3.63 0.83 -10.81
N ASP A 201 -4.18 -0.25 -10.39
CA ASP A 201 -3.43 -1.40 -9.94
C ASP A 201 -3.74 -2.62 -10.77
N ALA A 202 -2.84 -3.58 -10.68
CA ALA A 202 -3.05 -4.88 -11.25
C ALA A 202 -4.39 -5.47 -10.81
N ASN A 203 -5.28 -5.68 -11.74
CA ASN A 203 -6.54 -6.32 -11.46
C ASN A 203 -6.40 -7.83 -11.64
N ILE A 204 -7.23 -8.55 -10.91
CA ILE A 204 -7.37 -9.99 -11.13
C ILE A 204 -7.88 -10.22 -12.54
N ASN A 205 -7.12 -10.95 -13.33
CA ASN A 205 -7.64 -11.49 -14.58
C ASN A 205 -8.48 -12.72 -14.29
N VAL A 206 -9.72 -12.65 -14.62
CA VAL A 206 -10.61 -13.80 -14.56
C VAL A 206 -10.47 -14.56 -15.87
N LEU A 207 -9.81 -15.72 -15.83
CA LEU A 207 -9.67 -16.62 -16.96
C LEU A 207 -10.53 -17.85 -16.74
N ASN A 208 -11.31 -18.23 -17.74
CA ASN A 208 -11.99 -19.50 -17.75
C ASN A 208 -11.02 -20.62 -18.10
N LYS A 209 -11.40 -21.86 -17.81
CA LYS A 209 -10.57 -23.01 -18.11
C LYS A 209 -10.25 -23.09 -19.62
N GLY A 210 -8.96 -23.06 -19.95
CA GLY A 210 -8.47 -23.12 -21.33
C GLY A 210 -8.30 -21.76 -22.02
N GLU A 211 -8.65 -20.66 -21.33
CA GLU A 211 -8.33 -19.32 -21.79
C GLU A 211 -6.91 -18.92 -21.41
N SER A 212 -6.31 -18.05 -22.18
CA SER A 212 -5.03 -17.44 -21.92
C SER A 212 -5.11 -15.94 -22.22
N GLN A 213 -4.37 -15.16 -21.46
CA GLN A 213 -4.24 -13.73 -21.70
C GLN A 213 -2.75 -13.37 -21.71
N GLN A 214 -2.37 -12.48 -22.61
CA GLN A 214 -1.00 -11.99 -22.74
C GLN A 214 -0.98 -10.49 -22.44
N PHE A 215 0.00 -10.08 -21.64
CA PHE A 215 0.27 -8.69 -21.33
C PHE A 215 1.69 -8.36 -21.78
N GLU A 216 1.86 -7.14 -22.25
CA GLU A 216 3.16 -6.55 -22.49
C GLU A 216 3.41 -5.51 -21.41
N LEU A 217 4.50 -5.65 -20.70
CA LEU A 217 4.91 -4.74 -19.63
C LEU A 217 6.24 -4.11 -20.00
N GLU A 218 6.32 -2.81 -19.94
CA GLU A 218 7.55 -2.04 -20.12
C GLU A 218 8.08 -1.65 -18.72
N PHE A 219 9.31 -2.05 -18.43
CA PHE A 219 10.03 -1.67 -17.21
C PHE A 219 10.98 -0.55 -17.52
N THR A 220 10.85 0.56 -16.84
CA THR A 220 11.72 1.73 -17.00
C THR A 220 12.56 1.91 -15.75
N ASN A 221 13.90 1.96 -15.91
CA ASN A 221 14.78 2.37 -14.83
C ASN A 221 14.59 3.88 -14.58
N THR A 222 14.10 4.24 -13.40
CA THR A 222 13.84 5.62 -13.00
C THR A 222 14.94 6.20 -12.11
N GLY A 223 15.96 5.39 -11.79
CA GLY A 223 17.10 5.79 -10.98
C GLY A 223 18.33 6.19 -11.81
N ASP A 224 19.32 6.70 -11.10
CA ASP A 224 20.59 7.14 -11.68
C ASP A 224 21.65 6.01 -11.77
N THR A 225 21.32 4.81 -11.30
CA THR A 225 22.19 3.64 -11.29
C THR A 225 21.69 2.55 -12.23
N ASP A 226 22.57 1.74 -12.77
CA ASP A 226 22.20 0.57 -13.55
C ASP A 226 21.35 -0.38 -12.71
N LEU A 227 20.27 -0.88 -13.30
CA LEU A 227 19.33 -1.80 -12.66
C LEU A 227 19.31 -3.14 -13.39
N ILE A 228 19.55 -4.20 -12.64
CA ILE A 228 19.33 -5.57 -13.12
C ILE A 228 18.01 -6.04 -12.51
N LEU A 229 17.03 -6.33 -13.36
CA LEU A 229 15.76 -6.90 -12.98
C LEU A 229 15.81 -8.42 -13.20
N ASP A 230 15.58 -9.15 -12.12
CA ASP A 230 15.32 -10.58 -12.19
C ASP A 230 13.81 -10.79 -12.01
N LEU A 231 13.16 -11.25 -13.07
CA LEU A 231 11.71 -11.43 -13.10
C LEU A 231 11.37 -12.88 -12.84
N GLU A 232 11.04 -13.18 -11.61
CA GLU A 232 10.57 -14.51 -11.22
C GLU A 232 9.04 -14.52 -11.12
N PRO A 233 8.33 -15.32 -11.93
CA PRO A 233 6.90 -15.49 -11.75
C PRO A 233 6.61 -16.27 -10.46
N THR A 234 5.91 -15.65 -9.53
CA THR A 234 5.51 -16.27 -8.28
C THR A 234 4.02 -16.55 -8.30
N THR A 235 3.63 -17.77 -7.96
CA THR A 235 2.22 -18.09 -7.73
C THR A 235 1.92 -17.90 -6.25
N HIS A 236 1.11 -16.93 -5.93
CA HIS A 236 0.63 -16.73 -4.57
C HIS A 236 -0.65 -17.53 -4.36
N GLU A 237 -0.63 -18.40 -3.36
CA GLU A 237 -1.86 -19.05 -2.90
C GLU A 237 -2.57 -18.12 -1.92
N PRO A 238 -3.91 -17.94 -2.07
CA PRO A 238 -4.68 -17.19 -1.09
C PRO A 238 -4.49 -17.77 0.32
N LEU A 239 -4.36 -16.89 1.31
CA LEU A 239 -4.29 -17.34 2.71
C LEU A 239 -5.55 -18.12 3.05
N LYS A 240 -5.38 -19.40 3.34
CA LYS A 240 -6.45 -20.24 3.87
C LYS A 240 -6.67 -19.88 5.34
N HIS A 241 -7.91 -19.72 5.73
CA HIS A 241 -8.36 -19.47 7.10
C HIS A 241 -8.86 -20.73 7.74
#